data_2a4e5e93a2f385133ee530deb608c586
#
_entry.id   2a4e5e93a2f385133ee530deb608c586
#
_cell.length_a   1.000
_cell.length_b   1.000
_cell.length_c   1.000
_cell.angle_alpha   90.00
_cell.angle_beta   90.00
_cell.angle_gamma   90.00
#
_symmetry.space_group_name_H-M   'P 1'
#
loop_
_entity.id
_entity.type
_entity.pdbx_description
1 polymer ?
#
loop_
_entity_poly.entity_id
_entity_poly.type
_entity_poly.pdbx_seq_one_letter_code
_entity_poly.pdbx_strand_id
1 'polypeptide(L)'
;SFLNIVDGEFGAHLNGTVISNGTVAFSSPFGVFIGGEAILDVGGLVAVGSDLSDPTRFDADFGRLDLEGDIRIAAGAEIDVMAAGGDVLLYGRNVSNAGSIRLGTGELLMLAGDSLRFDDADSIADALIEPAGLSAILRGGTVTNTGLIEAGDARLLGGRVMNHGEIRVRDGALMMLGGDAVYLREIDNPVLLRLPHTPEPGATAAEEPDYAVENHGLLDAGLGHVRLAAADPLGWGIRQGTGSTSTPARVAGGRIELDAGEDGRVQLAGEVDARDRGDALAGETTGGQIDVTGTLIALTDATLDASGAAAGGTVQIGGEQQGRGELQRARAVVVDEGS
;
A
#
# COMPACT_ATOMS: atom_id res chain seq x y z
N SER A 1 19.95 14.26 -9.31
CA SER A 1 19.85 12.99 -8.55
C SER A 1 21.24 12.43 -8.28
N PHE A 2 21.38 11.74 -7.19
CA PHE A 2 22.62 11.13 -6.74
C PHE A 2 22.35 9.68 -6.35
N LEU A 3 23.01 8.72 -7.04
CA LEU A 3 22.85 7.28 -6.81
C LEU A 3 24.06 6.72 -6.06
N ASN A 4 23.82 6.09 -4.91
CA ASN A 4 24.81 5.34 -4.15
C ASN A 4 24.56 3.84 -4.32
N ILE A 5 25.53 3.13 -4.85
CA ILE A 5 25.48 1.67 -4.97
C ILE A 5 26.41 1.08 -3.92
N VAL A 6 25.87 0.21 -3.07
CA VAL A 6 26.60 -0.45 -1.98
C VAL A 6 26.52 -1.96 -2.20
N ASP A 7 27.62 -2.56 -2.61
CA ASP A 7 27.76 -3.99 -2.91
C ASP A 7 28.37 -4.81 -1.77
N GLY A 8 28.67 -4.17 -0.64
CA GLY A 8 29.22 -4.83 0.55
C GLY A 8 28.18 -5.70 1.25
N GLU A 9 28.60 -6.84 1.82
CA GLU A 9 27.78 -7.87 2.47
C GLU A 9 26.89 -7.37 3.63
N PHE A 10 27.12 -6.15 4.11
CA PHE A 10 26.33 -5.57 5.21
C PHE A 10 25.16 -4.70 4.73
N GLY A 11 25.05 -4.44 3.42
CA GLY A 11 24.04 -3.52 2.87
C GLY A 11 24.36 -2.05 3.10
N ALA A 12 23.42 -1.19 2.72
CA ALA A 12 23.52 0.26 2.93
C ALA A 12 22.91 0.64 4.29
N HIS A 13 23.72 1.19 5.19
CA HIS A 13 23.27 1.62 6.52
C HIS A 13 23.33 3.15 6.65
N LEU A 14 22.19 3.77 6.86
CA LEU A 14 22.04 5.20 7.06
C LEU A 14 21.66 5.46 8.52
N ASN A 15 22.55 6.05 9.31
CA ASN A 15 22.29 6.34 10.73
C ASN A 15 22.76 7.76 11.12
N GLY A 16 22.77 8.66 10.18
CA GLY A 16 23.14 10.07 10.35
C GLY A 16 22.27 10.97 9.50
N THR A 17 22.69 12.22 9.34
CA THR A 17 21.92 13.23 8.60
C THR A 17 22.32 13.26 7.13
N VAL A 18 21.33 13.20 6.24
CA VAL A 18 21.48 13.40 4.79
C VAL A 18 20.63 14.59 4.39
N ILE A 19 21.28 15.61 3.81
CA ILE A 19 20.59 16.81 3.33
C ILE A 19 20.87 16.97 1.83
N SER A 20 19.81 17.08 1.03
CA SER A 20 19.89 17.30 -0.41
C SER A 20 18.65 17.98 -0.95
N ASN A 21 18.79 18.93 -1.85
CA ASN A 21 17.66 19.52 -2.58
C ASN A 21 17.18 18.69 -3.80
N GLY A 22 17.85 17.58 -4.08
CA GLY A 22 17.53 16.66 -5.17
C GLY A 22 17.21 15.27 -4.66
N THR A 23 16.88 14.37 -5.58
CA THR A 23 16.62 12.97 -5.28
C THR A 23 17.93 12.26 -4.92
N VAL A 24 17.90 11.55 -3.80
CA VAL A 24 18.99 10.68 -3.35
C VAL A 24 18.54 9.23 -3.47
N ALA A 25 19.36 8.41 -4.12
CA ALA A 25 19.09 7.00 -4.32
C ALA A 25 20.13 6.12 -3.62
N PHE A 26 19.69 5.04 -3.00
CA PHE A 26 20.53 4.00 -2.40
C PHE A 26 20.14 2.64 -2.95
N SER A 27 21.12 1.86 -3.34
CA SER A 27 20.92 0.49 -3.83
C SER A 27 21.86 -0.47 -3.14
N SER A 28 21.35 -1.63 -2.72
CA SER A 28 22.16 -2.75 -2.25
C SER A 28 21.39 -4.07 -2.35
N PRO A 29 22.00 -5.15 -2.88
CA PRO A 29 21.41 -6.48 -2.86
C PRO A 29 21.25 -7.05 -1.44
N PHE A 30 21.98 -6.52 -0.47
CA PHE A 30 21.87 -6.91 0.95
C PHE A 30 20.88 -6.04 1.74
N GLY A 31 20.24 -5.05 1.08
CA GLY A 31 19.23 -4.18 1.65
C GLY A 31 19.70 -2.79 2.00
N VAL A 32 18.71 -1.93 2.31
CA VAL A 32 18.92 -0.56 2.76
C VAL A 32 18.26 -0.39 4.13
N PHE A 33 19.05 0.02 5.12
CA PHE A 33 18.65 0.14 6.51
C PHE A 33 18.78 1.60 6.96
N ILE A 34 17.65 2.25 7.21
CA ILE A 34 17.58 3.61 7.74
C ILE A 34 17.38 3.51 9.25
N GLY A 35 18.45 3.77 10.00
CA GLY A 35 18.51 3.58 11.44
C GLY A 35 17.74 4.64 12.21
N GLY A 36 17.46 4.39 13.50
CA GLY A 36 16.58 5.23 14.32
C GLY A 36 17.11 6.64 14.65
N GLU A 37 18.36 6.93 14.34
CA GLU A 37 18.96 8.28 14.48
C GLU A 37 19.11 8.96 13.11
N ALA A 38 18.62 8.36 12.03
CA ALA A 38 18.72 8.91 10.70
C ALA A 38 17.74 10.08 10.51
N ILE A 39 18.23 11.16 9.92
CA ILE A 39 17.44 12.31 9.47
C ILE A 39 17.76 12.53 7.99
N LEU A 40 16.78 12.30 7.12
CA LEU A 40 16.88 12.51 5.69
C LEU A 40 15.99 13.70 5.30
N ASP A 41 16.60 14.85 5.04
CA ASP A 41 15.93 16.05 4.48
C ASP A 41 16.35 16.17 3.02
N VAL A 42 15.50 15.64 2.14
CA VAL A 42 15.88 15.42 0.73
C VAL A 42 14.79 15.90 -0.24
N GLY A 43 15.17 16.14 -1.49
CA GLY A 43 14.21 16.50 -2.55
C GLY A 43 13.41 15.30 -3.07
N GLY A 44 13.88 14.07 -2.83
CA GLY A 44 13.26 12.80 -3.13
C GLY A 44 14.15 11.67 -2.62
N LEU A 45 13.58 10.50 -2.37
CA LEU A 45 14.31 9.31 -1.90
C LEU A 45 13.94 8.08 -2.72
N VAL A 46 14.95 7.37 -3.20
CA VAL A 46 14.78 6.05 -3.80
C VAL A 46 15.64 5.05 -3.03
N ALA A 47 15.06 3.95 -2.54
CA ALA A 47 15.80 2.87 -1.91
C ALA A 47 15.47 1.55 -2.59
N VAL A 48 16.50 0.82 -3.03
CA VAL A 48 16.35 -0.39 -3.83
C VAL A 48 17.16 -1.54 -3.24
N GLY A 49 16.48 -2.64 -2.94
CA GLY A 49 17.07 -3.88 -2.46
C GLY A 49 17.58 -4.77 -3.59
N SER A 50 18.41 -4.24 -4.47
CA SER A 50 18.92 -4.94 -5.66
C SER A 50 20.34 -4.53 -6.02
N ASP A 51 21.00 -5.33 -6.85
CA ASP A 51 22.31 -5.02 -7.42
C ASP A 51 22.16 -4.17 -8.68
N LEU A 52 22.52 -2.90 -8.59
CA LEU A 52 22.56 -1.95 -9.72
C LEU A 52 23.98 -1.69 -10.25
N SER A 53 24.97 -2.46 -9.82
CA SER A 53 26.39 -2.27 -10.21
C SER A 53 26.64 -2.62 -11.68
N ASP A 54 25.81 -3.49 -12.26
CA ASP A 54 25.90 -3.91 -13.67
C ASP A 54 24.65 -3.48 -14.46
N PRO A 55 24.65 -2.30 -15.09
CA PRO A 55 23.52 -1.83 -15.88
C PRO A 55 23.21 -2.71 -17.10
N THR A 56 24.15 -3.55 -17.54
CA THR A 56 23.92 -4.44 -18.68
C THR A 56 22.97 -5.59 -18.34
N ARG A 57 22.84 -5.96 -17.07
CA ARG A 57 21.85 -6.95 -16.60
C ARG A 57 20.42 -6.42 -16.77
N PHE A 58 20.20 -5.15 -16.51
CA PHE A 58 18.91 -4.49 -16.70
C PHE A 58 18.48 -4.49 -18.18
N ASP A 59 19.41 -4.15 -19.09
CA ASP A 59 19.16 -4.16 -20.53
C ASP A 59 18.93 -5.59 -21.07
N ALA A 60 19.71 -6.57 -20.60
CA ALA A 60 19.63 -7.96 -21.05
C ALA A 60 18.31 -8.63 -20.67
N ASP A 61 17.74 -8.27 -19.53
CA ASP A 61 16.49 -8.84 -19.00
C ASP A 61 15.24 -7.97 -19.27
N PHE A 62 15.30 -7.10 -20.28
CA PHE A 62 14.19 -6.24 -20.69
C PHE A 62 13.63 -5.38 -19.54
N GLY A 63 14.49 -4.72 -18.82
CA GLY A 63 14.12 -3.84 -17.71
C GLY A 63 13.71 -4.58 -16.44
N ARG A 64 14.05 -5.84 -16.29
CA ARG A 64 13.80 -6.61 -15.07
C ARG A 64 14.83 -6.31 -13.99
N LEU A 65 14.34 -6.20 -12.76
CA LEU A 65 15.14 -6.01 -11.55
C LEU A 65 14.70 -7.02 -10.49
N ASP A 66 15.59 -7.90 -10.06
CA ASP A 66 15.35 -8.83 -8.97
C ASP A 66 15.53 -8.12 -7.62
N LEU A 67 14.58 -8.31 -6.69
CA LEU A 67 14.61 -7.73 -5.36
C LEU A 67 15.12 -8.77 -4.35
N GLU A 68 16.38 -8.61 -3.92
CA GLU A 68 17.05 -9.54 -3.02
C GLU A 68 17.09 -9.02 -1.58
N GLY A 69 17.31 -7.70 -1.43
CA GLY A 69 17.48 -7.02 -0.15
C GLY A 69 16.19 -6.43 0.40
N ASP A 70 16.11 -6.33 1.72
CA ASP A 70 15.01 -5.66 2.41
C ASP A 70 15.25 -4.15 2.51
N ILE A 71 14.16 -3.36 2.56
CA ILE A 71 14.19 -1.95 2.93
C ILE A 71 13.58 -1.81 4.32
N ARG A 72 14.36 -1.27 5.25
CA ARG A 72 13.93 -1.13 6.65
C ARG A 72 14.16 0.28 7.16
N ILE A 73 13.09 0.90 7.65
CA ILE A 73 13.12 2.21 8.31
C ILE A 73 12.81 1.96 9.79
N ALA A 74 13.79 2.21 10.65
CA ALA A 74 13.69 1.94 12.07
C ALA A 74 12.85 3.00 12.82
N ALA A 75 12.32 2.64 13.97
CA ALA A 75 11.65 3.59 14.86
C ALA A 75 12.60 4.72 15.24
N GLY A 76 12.12 5.95 15.17
CA GLY A 76 12.90 7.18 15.42
C GLY A 76 13.56 7.78 14.16
N ALA A 77 13.63 7.05 13.04
CA ALA A 77 14.08 7.61 11.77
C ALA A 77 13.09 8.66 11.26
N GLU A 78 13.63 9.75 10.71
CA GLU A 78 12.85 10.84 10.11
C GLU A 78 13.24 11.00 8.64
N ILE A 79 12.25 10.93 7.75
CA ILE A 79 12.40 11.15 6.31
C ILE A 79 11.45 12.27 5.94
N ASP A 80 12.00 13.43 5.60
CA ASP A 80 11.26 14.62 5.22
C ASP A 80 11.56 14.96 3.75
N VAL A 81 10.52 14.90 2.91
CA VAL A 81 10.58 15.27 1.50
C VAL A 81 9.61 16.41 1.27
N MET A 82 10.07 17.64 1.58
CA MET A 82 9.23 18.84 1.54
C MET A 82 9.30 19.58 0.20
N ALA A 83 10.13 19.12 -0.75
CA ALA A 83 10.14 19.64 -2.10
C ALA A 83 8.80 19.35 -2.79
N ALA A 84 8.26 20.33 -3.51
CA ALA A 84 7.03 20.14 -4.29
C ALA A 84 7.23 19.02 -5.33
N GLY A 85 6.43 17.96 -5.26
CA GLY A 85 6.52 16.81 -6.17
C GLY A 85 7.73 15.89 -5.91
N GLY A 86 8.34 15.95 -4.72
CA GLY A 86 9.37 14.98 -4.35
C GLY A 86 8.76 13.69 -3.83
N ASP A 87 9.23 12.55 -4.35
CA ASP A 87 8.67 11.24 -4.08
C ASP A 87 9.58 10.39 -3.18
N VAL A 88 8.97 9.41 -2.51
CA VAL A 88 9.68 8.35 -1.78
C VAL A 88 9.31 7.01 -2.40
N LEU A 89 10.30 6.35 -3.00
CA LEU A 89 10.14 5.08 -3.72
C LEU A 89 11.00 4.00 -3.06
N LEU A 90 10.36 2.99 -2.47
CA LEU A 90 11.00 1.93 -1.71
C LEU A 90 10.71 0.57 -2.36
N TYR A 91 11.74 -0.05 -2.94
CA TYR A 91 11.65 -1.33 -3.65
C TYR A 91 12.50 -2.39 -2.95
N GLY A 92 11.91 -3.42 -2.38
CA GLY A 92 12.65 -4.45 -1.65
C GLY A 92 12.02 -5.83 -1.69
N ARG A 93 12.77 -6.83 -1.22
CA ARG A 93 12.22 -8.16 -0.96
C ARG A 93 11.10 -8.06 0.08
N ASN A 94 11.37 -7.34 1.16
CA ASN A 94 10.39 -6.85 2.11
C ASN A 94 10.63 -5.35 2.35
N VAL A 95 9.57 -4.61 2.66
CA VAL A 95 9.65 -3.17 2.96
C VAL A 95 8.95 -2.89 4.28
N SER A 96 9.65 -2.29 5.23
CA SER A 96 9.09 -1.96 6.54
C SER A 96 9.38 -0.54 6.96
N ASN A 97 8.34 0.15 7.47
CA ASN A 97 8.45 1.45 8.10
C ASN A 97 8.00 1.39 9.56
N ALA A 98 8.90 1.76 10.48
CA ALA A 98 8.58 2.01 11.88
C ALA A 98 8.91 3.46 12.29
N GLY A 99 9.47 4.26 11.39
CA GLY A 99 9.81 5.66 11.57
C GLY A 99 8.72 6.61 11.08
N SER A 100 9.14 7.82 10.70
CA SER A 100 8.27 8.85 10.16
C SER A 100 8.69 9.21 8.73
N ILE A 101 7.76 9.13 7.80
CA ILE A 101 7.93 9.55 6.41
C ILE A 101 6.94 10.68 6.15
N ARG A 102 7.45 11.86 5.79
CA ARG A 102 6.62 13.03 5.50
C ARG A 102 6.96 13.60 4.13
N LEU A 103 5.96 13.64 3.27
CA LEU A 103 6.03 14.26 1.97
C LEU A 103 5.05 15.44 1.90
N GLY A 104 5.40 16.47 1.15
CA GLY A 104 4.50 17.60 0.92
C GLY A 104 3.30 17.22 0.08
N THR A 105 3.51 17.12 -1.24
CA THR A 105 2.50 16.75 -2.24
C THR A 105 2.94 15.56 -3.10
N GLY A 106 4.07 14.95 -2.76
CA GLY A 106 4.64 13.83 -3.50
C GLY A 106 3.97 12.50 -3.18
N GLU A 107 4.42 11.49 -3.92
CA GLU A 107 3.94 10.13 -3.80
C GLU A 107 4.87 9.28 -2.92
N LEU A 108 4.29 8.43 -2.08
CA LEU A 108 4.98 7.32 -1.47
C LEU A 108 4.61 6.01 -2.17
N LEU A 109 5.62 5.29 -2.67
CA LEU A 109 5.47 3.92 -3.11
C LEU A 109 6.34 2.99 -2.25
N MET A 110 5.71 2.04 -1.55
CA MET A 110 6.36 0.92 -0.89
C MET A 110 6.00 -0.35 -1.64
N LEU A 111 6.97 -0.99 -2.28
CA LEU A 111 6.74 -2.19 -3.06
C LEU A 111 7.65 -3.32 -2.59
N ALA A 112 7.04 -4.44 -2.21
CA ALA A 112 7.74 -5.64 -1.79
C ALA A 112 7.42 -6.84 -2.67
N GLY A 113 8.44 -7.59 -3.08
CA GLY A 113 8.24 -8.75 -3.94
C GLY A 113 9.52 -9.41 -4.40
N ASP A 114 9.40 -10.27 -5.42
CA ASP A 114 10.52 -10.99 -6.02
C ASP A 114 11.24 -10.15 -7.08
N SER A 115 10.49 -9.45 -7.91
CA SER A 115 11.07 -8.70 -9.03
C SER A 115 10.15 -7.61 -9.55
N LEU A 116 10.78 -6.61 -10.15
CA LEU A 116 10.16 -5.52 -10.89
C LEU A 116 10.49 -5.64 -12.37
N ARG A 117 9.63 -5.09 -13.22
CA ARG A 117 9.89 -4.87 -14.63
C ARG A 117 9.32 -3.52 -15.04
N PHE A 118 10.11 -2.76 -15.75
CA PHE A 118 9.74 -1.46 -16.31
C PHE A 118 9.53 -1.60 -17.81
N ASP A 119 8.40 -1.10 -18.34
CA ASP A 119 8.03 -1.36 -19.74
C ASP A 119 8.77 -0.46 -20.74
N ASP A 120 9.07 0.81 -20.38
CA ASP A 120 9.64 1.81 -21.28
C ASP A 120 10.68 2.68 -20.55
N ALA A 121 11.81 2.08 -20.13
CA ALA A 121 12.84 2.84 -19.46
C ALA A 121 14.11 2.93 -20.33
N ASP A 122 14.53 4.15 -20.64
CA ASP A 122 15.78 4.43 -21.34
C ASP A 122 17.02 4.17 -20.47
N SER A 123 16.85 4.21 -19.15
CA SER A 123 17.89 3.86 -18.17
C SER A 123 17.26 3.37 -16.86
N ILE A 124 18.03 2.59 -16.09
CA ILE A 124 17.60 2.11 -14.76
C ILE A 124 17.35 3.27 -13.79
N ALA A 125 18.10 4.36 -13.91
CA ALA A 125 17.96 5.52 -13.05
C ALA A 125 16.62 6.23 -13.31
N ASP A 126 16.24 6.40 -14.58
CA ASP A 126 14.98 7.02 -14.98
C ASP A 126 13.81 6.10 -14.59
N ALA A 127 13.92 4.80 -14.83
CA ALA A 127 12.94 3.80 -14.44
C ALA A 127 12.61 3.80 -12.94
N LEU A 128 13.62 3.98 -12.10
CA LEU A 128 13.48 3.96 -10.65
C LEU A 128 12.93 5.28 -10.08
N ILE A 129 13.14 6.41 -10.77
CA ILE A 129 12.72 7.73 -10.29
C ILE A 129 11.33 8.10 -10.84
N GLU A 130 11.06 7.72 -12.07
CA GLU A 130 9.78 7.98 -12.76
C GLU A 130 9.24 6.69 -13.37
N PRO A 131 8.69 5.77 -12.56
CA PRO A 131 8.24 4.48 -13.04
C PRO A 131 7.00 4.59 -13.93
N ALA A 132 7.20 4.69 -15.23
CA ALA A 132 6.14 4.57 -16.21
C ALA A 132 5.98 3.11 -16.63
N GLY A 133 4.78 2.53 -16.45
CA GLY A 133 4.52 1.13 -16.82
C GLY A 133 5.32 0.14 -16.00
N LEU A 134 5.05 0.08 -14.69
CA LEU A 134 5.68 -0.87 -13.77
C LEU A 134 4.86 -2.14 -13.62
N SER A 135 5.47 -3.28 -13.84
CA SER A 135 4.92 -4.58 -13.43
C SER A 135 5.79 -5.20 -12.34
N ALA A 136 5.15 -5.86 -11.37
CA ALA A 136 5.86 -6.49 -10.27
C ALA A 136 5.31 -7.87 -9.94
N ILE A 137 6.22 -8.79 -9.60
CA ILE A 137 5.87 -10.06 -8.97
C ILE A 137 6.03 -9.86 -7.47
N LEU A 138 4.89 -9.83 -6.77
CA LEU A 138 4.80 -9.48 -5.35
C LEU A 138 4.91 -10.69 -4.43
N ARG A 139 4.83 -11.90 -4.98
CA ARG A 139 4.80 -13.15 -4.23
C ARG A 139 5.92 -13.23 -3.17
N GLY A 140 5.54 -13.58 -1.95
CA GLY A 140 6.44 -13.69 -0.82
C GLY A 140 6.97 -12.37 -0.27
N GLY A 141 6.71 -11.23 -0.92
CA GLY A 141 7.08 -9.91 -0.41
C GLY A 141 6.08 -9.37 0.60
N THR A 142 6.57 -8.76 1.67
CA THR A 142 5.72 -8.17 2.72
C THR A 142 6.01 -6.68 2.87
N VAL A 143 4.94 -5.87 2.84
CA VAL A 143 4.98 -4.46 3.23
C VAL A 143 4.37 -4.30 4.62
N THR A 144 5.09 -3.66 5.53
CA THR A 144 4.61 -3.40 6.90
C THR A 144 4.80 -1.94 7.27
N ASN A 145 3.75 -1.27 7.72
CA ASN A 145 3.84 0.04 8.34
C ASN A 145 3.42 -0.04 9.82
N THR A 146 4.33 0.35 10.71
CA THR A 146 4.06 0.53 12.16
C THR A 146 4.32 1.97 12.61
N GLY A 147 4.81 2.82 11.70
CA GLY A 147 5.16 4.21 11.93
C GLY A 147 4.12 5.18 11.37
N LEU A 148 4.58 6.39 11.08
CA LEU A 148 3.78 7.46 10.48
C LEU A 148 4.15 7.64 9.02
N ILE A 149 3.13 7.77 8.17
CA ILE A 149 3.25 8.18 6.77
C ILE A 149 2.30 9.35 6.53
N GLU A 150 2.85 10.47 6.03
CA GLU A 150 2.09 11.63 5.56
C GLU A 150 2.54 11.95 4.13
N ALA A 151 1.63 11.90 3.15
CA ALA A 151 1.96 12.06 1.73
C ALA A 151 0.84 12.76 0.94
N GLY A 152 1.11 13.11 -0.31
CA GLY A 152 0.07 13.47 -1.28
C GLY A 152 -0.74 12.23 -1.66
N ASP A 153 -0.04 11.19 -2.10
CA ASP A 153 -0.57 9.85 -2.39
C ASP A 153 0.29 8.79 -1.69
N ALA A 154 -0.31 7.65 -1.32
CA ALA A 154 0.42 6.54 -0.71
C ALA A 154 -0.02 5.19 -1.31
N ARG A 155 0.96 4.41 -1.78
CA ARG A 155 0.73 3.08 -2.34
C ARG A 155 1.63 2.05 -1.67
N LEU A 156 1.02 1.04 -1.08
CA LEU A 156 1.68 -0.09 -0.44
C LEU A 156 1.30 -1.36 -1.21
N LEU A 157 2.28 -1.98 -1.85
CA LEU A 157 2.09 -3.12 -2.76
C LEU A 157 2.97 -4.30 -2.33
N GLY A 158 2.39 -5.47 -2.12
CA GLY A 158 3.13 -6.65 -1.69
C GLY A 158 2.34 -7.94 -1.88
N GLY A 159 2.97 -9.08 -1.68
CA GLY A 159 2.25 -10.34 -1.51
C GLY A 159 1.34 -10.26 -0.28
N ARG A 160 1.84 -9.60 0.77
CA ARG A 160 1.10 -9.24 1.98
C ARG A 160 1.37 -7.78 2.35
N VAL A 161 0.32 -7.05 2.75
CA VAL A 161 0.42 -5.64 3.15
C VAL A 161 -0.26 -5.44 4.50
N MET A 162 0.47 -4.92 5.48
CA MET A 162 -0.01 -4.71 6.85
C MET A 162 0.23 -3.28 7.31
N ASN A 163 -0.82 -2.65 7.84
CA ASN A 163 -0.71 -1.37 8.53
C ASN A 163 -1.14 -1.51 9.99
N HIS A 164 -0.23 -1.20 10.90
CA HIS A 164 -0.47 -1.06 12.35
C HIS A 164 -0.23 0.37 12.84
N GLY A 165 0.30 1.23 11.97
CA GLY A 165 0.61 2.62 12.24
C GLY A 165 -0.43 3.57 11.66
N GLU A 166 0.03 4.72 11.23
CA GLU A 166 -0.81 5.77 10.67
C GLU A 166 -0.37 6.12 9.25
N ILE A 167 -1.33 6.18 8.33
CA ILE A 167 -1.14 6.65 6.96
C ILE A 167 -2.16 7.76 6.70
N ARG A 168 -1.67 8.96 6.37
CA ARG A 168 -2.49 10.11 6.04
C ARG A 168 -2.11 10.66 4.68
N VAL A 169 -3.08 10.81 3.80
CA VAL A 169 -2.90 11.52 2.54
C VAL A 169 -3.87 12.70 2.47
N ARG A 170 -3.48 13.75 1.73
CA ARG A 170 -4.28 14.99 1.66
C ARG A 170 -5.18 14.97 0.44
N ASP A 171 -6.40 14.43 0.61
CA ASP A 171 -7.42 14.33 -0.46
C ASP A 171 -6.95 13.55 -1.70
N GLY A 172 -5.89 12.77 -1.55
CA GLY A 172 -5.27 11.94 -2.58
C GLY A 172 -5.74 10.49 -2.55
N ALA A 173 -4.96 9.61 -3.19
CA ALA A 173 -5.19 8.18 -3.21
C ALA A 173 -4.33 7.45 -2.17
N LEU A 174 -4.97 6.62 -1.36
CA LEU A 174 -4.34 5.72 -0.42
C LEU A 174 -4.67 4.29 -0.82
N MET A 175 -3.68 3.51 -1.19
CA MET A 175 -3.88 2.16 -1.69
C MET A 175 -3.04 1.14 -0.92
N MET A 176 -3.66 0.04 -0.50
CA MET A 176 -2.99 -1.16 0.00
C MET A 176 -3.43 -2.34 -0.85
N LEU A 177 -2.49 -2.92 -1.60
CA LEU A 177 -2.78 -3.95 -2.57
C LEU A 177 -1.95 -5.20 -2.29
N GLY A 178 -2.63 -6.30 -1.98
CA GLY A 178 -2.01 -7.59 -1.67
C GLY A 178 -2.32 -8.64 -2.71
N GLY A 179 -1.30 -9.38 -3.18
CA GLY A 179 -1.51 -10.41 -4.18
C GLY A 179 -0.22 -10.91 -4.84
N ASP A 180 -0.35 -11.78 -5.84
CA ASP A 180 0.80 -12.42 -6.49
C ASP A 180 1.57 -11.49 -7.43
N ALA A 181 0.88 -10.59 -8.12
CA ALA A 181 1.48 -9.63 -9.04
C ALA A 181 0.61 -8.39 -9.23
N VAL A 182 1.24 -7.30 -9.63
CA VAL A 182 0.57 -6.05 -9.96
C VAL A 182 1.11 -5.51 -11.28
N TYR A 183 0.27 -4.84 -12.03
CA TYR A 183 0.63 -4.05 -13.19
C TYR A 183 0.14 -2.60 -12.97
N LEU A 184 1.06 -1.67 -12.94
CA LEU A 184 0.80 -0.25 -12.85
C LEU A 184 1.03 0.36 -14.24
N ARG A 185 -0.01 0.53 -15.01
CA ARG A 185 0.07 1.16 -16.34
C ARG A 185 0.09 2.68 -16.24
N GLU A 186 -0.76 3.20 -15.41
CA GLU A 186 -0.79 4.58 -14.93
C GLU A 186 -0.85 4.49 -13.42
N ILE A 187 -0.14 5.37 -12.76
CA ILE A 187 0.01 5.35 -11.31
C ILE A 187 -1.37 5.37 -10.61
N ASP A 188 -2.37 6.01 -11.22
CA ASP A 188 -3.70 6.19 -10.65
C ASP A 188 -4.65 4.98 -10.75
N ASN A 189 -4.32 3.97 -11.55
CA ASN A 189 -5.20 2.81 -11.73
C ASN A 189 -4.43 1.49 -11.82
N PRO A 190 -3.92 0.98 -10.69
CA PRO A 190 -3.22 -0.30 -10.65
C PRO A 190 -4.16 -1.47 -10.94
N VAL A 191 -3.70 -2.39 -11.78
CA VAL A 191 -4.39 -3.65 -12.06
C VAL A 191 -3.72 -4.77 -11.28
N LEU A 192 -4.42 -5.35 -10.32
CA LEU A 192 -3.96 -6.56 -9.64
C LEU A 192 -4.11 -7.76 -10.56
N LEU A 193 -3.02 -8.49 -10.72
CA LEU A 193 -2.96 -9.71 -11.51
C LEU A 193 -2.92 -10.92 -10.58
N ARG A 194 -3.82 -11.87 -10.85
CA ARG A 194 -3.75 -13.19 -10.25
C ARG A 194 -2.88 -14.07 -11.14
N LEU A 195 -1.74 -14.52 -10.63
CA LEU A 195 -0.95 -15.55 -11.31
C LEU A 195 -1.49 -16.94 -10.94
N PRO A 196 -1.53 -17.91 -11.90
CA PRO A 196 -1.87 -19.26 -11.58
C PRO A 196 -0.91 -19.81 -10.51
N HIS A 197 -1.41 -20.04 -9.32
CA HIS A 197 -0.64 -20.67 -8.25
C HIS A 197 -0.92 -22.16 -8.28
N THR A 198 0.13 -22.98 -8.45
CA THR A 198 0.03 -24.42 -8.18
C THR A 198 0.41 -24.61 -6.71
N PRO A 199 -0.53 -24.95 -5.82
CA PRO A 199 -0.20 -25.20 -4.43
C PRO A 199 0.89 -26.27 -4.35
N GLU A 200 1.89 -26.07 -3.49
CA GLU A 200 2.86 -27.13 -3.16
C GLU A 200 2.11 -28.38 -2.70
N PRO A 201 2.47 -29.59 -3.21
CA PRO A 201 1.82 -30.82 -2.78
C PRO A 201 2.05 -31.01 -1.26
N GLY A 202 0.98 -30.91 -0.48
CA GLY A 202 1.02 -31.07 0.97
C GLY A 202 0.87 -29.77 1.76
N ALA A 203 0.67 -28.63 1.12
CA ALA A 203 0.29 -27.40 1.82
C ALA A 203 -1.07 -27.61 2.49
N THR A 204 -1.06 -27.73 3.82
CA THR A 204 -2.28 -27.70 4.64
C THR A 204 -2.71 -26.25 4.79
N ALA A 205 -4.00 -26.00 4.77
CA ALA A 205 -4.53 -24.68 5.12
C ALA A 205 -3.95 -24.28 6.49
N ALA A 206 -3.36 -23.09 6.57
CA ALA A 206 -2.87 -22.56 7.82
C ALA A 206 -3.99 -22.56 8.88
N GLU A 207 -3.68 -22.84 10.14
CA GLU A 207 -4.68 -22.91 11.22
C GLU A 207 -5.36 -21.56 11.45
N GLU A 208 -4.71 -20.44 11.09
CA GLU A 208 -5.32 -19.11 11.01
C GLU A 208 -5.20 -18.56 9.58
N PRO A 209 -6.27 -17.91 9.07
CA PRO A 209 -6.22 -17.31 7.75
C PRO A 209 -5.22 -16.15 7.73
N ASP A 210 -4.19 -16.26 6.89
CA ASP A 210 -3.35 -15.13 6.54
C ASP A 210 -4.10 -14.24 5.53
N TYR A 211 -4.26 -12.98 5.84
CA TYR A 211 -4.89 -12.03 4.93
C TYR A 211 -3.84 -11.32 4.07
N ALA A 212 -4.13 -11.13 2.79
CA ALA A 212 -3.24 -10.43 1.89
C ALA A 212 -3.13 -8.92 2.23
N VAL A 213 -4.22 -8.34 2.74
CA VAL A 213 -4.26 -6.95 3.21
C VAL A 213 -4.85 -6.88 4.62
N GLU A 214 -4.08 -6.30 5.55
CA GLU A 214 -4.52 -6.09 6.93
C GLU A 214 -4.33 -4.63 7.35
N ASN A 215 -5.40 -4.01 7.86
CA ASN A 215 -5.29 -2.73 8.52
C ASN A 215 -5.78 -2.81 9.98
N HIS A 216 -4.87 -2.52 10.90
CA HIS A 216 -5.10 -2.44 12.34
C HIS A 216 -4.85 -1.04 12.90
N GLY A 217 -4.48 -0.10 12.03
CA GLY A 217 -4.16 1.28 12.37
C GLY A 217 -5.12 2.29 11.73
N LEU A 218 -4.60 3.49 11.47
CA LEU A 218 -5.34 4.57 10.82
C LEU A 218 -4.96 4.65 9.34
N LEU A 219 -5.98 4.69 8.48
CA LEU A 219 -5.88 5.13 7.09
C LEU A 219 -6.80 6.35 6.93
N ASP A 220 -6.26 7.50 6.55
CA ASP A 220 -7.03 8.73 6.37
C ASP A 220 -6.65 9.42 5.05
N ALA A 221 -7.58 9.44 4.12
CA ALA A 221 -7.42 10.09 2.83
C ALA A 221 -8.19 11.42 2.72
N GLY A 222 -8.62 12.01 3.84
CA GLY A 222 -9.42 13.24 3.79
C GLY A 222 -10.71 13.07 3.00
N LEU A 223 -10.84 13.75 1.87
CA LEU A 223 -11.93 13.58 0.90
C LEU A 223 -11.52 12.67 -0.28
N GLY A 224 -10.31 12.17 -0.28
CA GLY A 224 -9.76 11.33 -1.33
C GLY A 224 -10.26 9.88 -1.30
N HIS A 225 -9.51 9.03 -1.97
CA HIS A 225 -9.88 7.64 -2.22
C HIS A 225 -9.02 6.68 -1.39
N VAL A 226 -9.64 5.77 -0.63
CA VAL A 226 -8.99 4.65 0.01
C VAL A 226 -9.37 3.36 -0.70
N ARG A 227 -8.38 2.61 -1.14
CA ARG A 227 -8.58 1.30 -1.76
C ARG A 227 -7.75 0.23 -1.05
N LEU A 228 -8.44 -0.77 -0.51
CA LEU A 228 -7.83 -2.02 -0.05
C LEU A 228 -8.22 -3.11 -1.04
N ALA A 229 -7.25 -3.75 -1.69
CA ALA A 229 -7.55 -4.80 -2.65
C ALA A 229 -6.66 -6.03 -2.44
N ALA A 230 -7.27 -7.21 -2.54
CA ALA A 230 -6.60 -8.48 -2.43
C ALA A 230 -6.88 -9.34 -3.65
N ALA A 231 -5.81 -9.87 -4.26
CA ALA A 231 -5.89 -10.81 -5.37
C ALA A 231 -5.09 -12.06 -5.02
N ASP A 232 -5.58 -12.84 -4.05
CA ASP A 232 -4.95 -14.07 -3.60
C ASP A 232 -5.71 -15.28 -4.17
N PRO A 233 -5.02 -16.22 -4.86
CA PRO A 233 -5.62 -17.44 -5.39
C PRO A 233 -6.07 -18.42 -4.31
N LEU A 234 -5.61 -18.27 -3.06
CA LEU A 234 -5.99 -19.13 -1.92
C LEU A 234 -7.24 -18.63 -1.18
N GLY A 235 -7.84 -17.55 -1.63
CA GLY A 235 -9.05 -17.01 -1.01
C GLY A 235 -8.80 -16.19 0.26
N TRP A 236 -7.56 -15.78 0.49
CA TRP A 236 -7.18 -14.85 1.55
C TRP A 236 -7.55 -13.43 1.09
N GLY A 237 -8.13 -12.67 1.97
CA GLY A 237 -8.69 -11.41 1.57
C GLY A 237 -8.22 -10.25 2.43
N ILE A 238 -9.15 -9.42 2.83
CA ILE A 238 -8.93 -8.19 3.55
C ILE A 238 -9.38 -8.37 5.00
N ARG A 239 -8.52 -7.98 5.95
CA ARG A 239 -8.87 -7.81 7.37
C ARG A 239 -8.75 -6.33 7.73
N GLN A 240 -9.86 -5.76 8.16
CA GLN A 240 -9.93 -4.41 8.70
C GLN A 240 -10.34 -4.48 10.18
N GLY A 241 -9.46 -4.11 11.09
CA GLY A 241 -9.78 -3.78 12.46
C GLY A 241 -9.88 -4.92 13.49
N THR A 242 -9.55 -6.16 13.19
CA THR A 242 -9.65 -7.25 14.17
C THR A 242 -8.38 -7.44 14.97
N GLY A 243 -8.01 -6.49 15.77
CA GLY A 243 -6.85 -6.58 16.66
C GLY A 243 -7.20 -6.13 18.08
N SER A 244 -6.59 -6.74 19.09
CA SER A 244 -6.72 -6.34 20.50
C SER A 244 -5.94 -5.06 20.81
N THR A 245 -6.09 -4.01 20.00
CA THR A 245 -5.46 -2.73 20.23
C THR A 245 -6.41 -1.80 20.98
N SER A 246 -5.86 -0.97 21.87
CA SER A 246 -6.64 0.01 22.61
C SER A 246 -7.24 1.12 21.73
N THR A 247 -6.83 1.21 20.48
CA THR A 247 -7.35 2.17 19.50
C THR A 247 -8.02 1.36 18.38
N PRO A 248 -9.31 1.59 18.11
CA PRO A 248 -9.99 0.94 17.00
C PRO A 248 -9.32 1.28 15.67
N ALA A 249 -9.18 0.30 14.81
CA ALA A 249 -8.72 0.55 13.45
C ALA A 249 -9.75 1.40 12.71
N ARG A 250 -9.25 2.36 11.91
CA ARG A 250 -10.11 3.28 11.18
C ARG A 250 -9.65 3.45 9.76
N VAL A 251 -10.61 3.46 8.85
CA VAL A 251 -10.44 3.88 7.46
C VAL A 251 -11.32 5.08 7.21
N ALA A 252 -10.76 6.13 6.63
CA ALA A 252 -11.50 7.36 6.37
C ALA A 252 -11.14 7.92 4.99
N GLY A 253 -12.17 8.33 4.22
CA GLY A 253 -12.01 8.89 2.87
C GLY A 253 -13.33 9.26 2.25
N GLY A 254 -13.32 10.06 1.19
CA GLY A 254 -14.52 10.38 0.40
C GLY A 254 -15.08 9.17 -0.35
N ARG A 255 -14.19 8.29 -0.80
CA ARG A 255 -14.53 6.99 -1.38
C ARG A 255 -13.68 5.89 -0.74
N ILE A 256 -14.31 4.82 -0.32
CA ILE A 256 -13.65 3.68 0.32
C ILE A 256 -14.03 2.41 -0.42
N GLU A 257 -13.06 1.69 -0.94
CA GLU A 257 -13.22 0.41 -1.64
C GLU A 257 -12.45 -0.69 -0.90
N LEU A 258 -13.15 -1.76 -0.52
CA LEU A 258 -12.60 -2.99 0.03
C LEU A 258 -12.91 -4.13 -0.93
N ASP A 259 -11.96 -4.53 -1.75
CA ASP A 259 -12.13 -5.52 -2.82
C ASP A 259 -11.26 -6.75 -2.60
N ALA A 260 -11.85 -7.83 -2.10
CA ALA A 260 -11.15 -9.09 -1.85
C ALA A 260 -11.09 -10.02 -3.08
N GLY A 261 -11.52 -9.57 -4.24
CA GLY A 261 -11.55 -10.38 -5.46
C GLY A 261 -12.60 -11.49 -5.46
N GLU A 262 -12.61 -12.29 -6.53
CA GLU A 262 -13.68 -13.26 -6.81
C GLU A 262 -13.84 -14.37 -5.76
N ASP A 263 -12.77 -14.81 -5.12
CA ASP A 263 -12.77 -15.89 -4.13
C ASP A 263 -12.44 -15.41 -2.72
N GLY A 264 -12.08 -14.14 -2.56
CA GLY A 264 -11.56 -13.59 -1.33
C GLY A 264 -12.63 -13.34 -0.26
N ARG A 265 -12.15 -13.12 0.96
CA ARG A 265 -12.96 -12.86 2.14
C ARG A 265 -12.64 -11.49 2.69
N VAL A 266 -13.65 -10.80 3.19
CA VAL A 266 -13.50 -9.54 3.92
C VAL A 266 -13.92 -9.78 5.36
N GLN A 267 -13.04 -9.50 6.30
CA GLN A 267 -13.37 -9.37 7.70
C GLN A 267 -13.25 -7.89 8.08
N LEU A 268 -14.33 -7.32 8.57
CA LEU A 268 -14.45 -5.89 8.83
C LEU A 268 -14.86 -5.65 10.27
N ALA A 269 -14.03 -4.88 10.98
CA ALA A 269 -14.31 -4.40 12.32
C ALA A 269 -13.79 -2.96 12.48
N GLY A 270 -14.25 -2.24 13.50
CA GLY A 270 -13.88 -0.85 13.71
C GLY A 270 -14.63 0.12 12.80
N GLU A 271 -14.04 1.28 12.50
CA GLU A 271 -14.74 2.38 11.81
C GLU A 271 -14.33 2.48 10.35
N VAL A 272 -15.33 2.55 9.45
CA VAL A 272 -15.18 2.88 8.01
C VAL A 272 -16.00 4.15 7.76
N ASP A 273 -15.32 5.27 7.60
CA ASP A 273 -15.88 6.62 7.64
C ASP A 273 -15.73 7.32 6.28
N ALA A 274 -16.81 7.36 5.52
CA ALA A 274 -16.97 8.14 4.31
C ALA A 274 -17.92 9.33 4.51
N ARG A 275 -18.03 9.83 5.76
CA ARG A 275 -18.81 11.04 6.03
C ARG A 275 -18.22 12.23 5.28
N ASP A 276 -19.10 13.11 4.88
CA ASP A 276 -18.66 14.41 4.41
C ASP A 276 -17.94 15.16 5.54
N ARG A 277 -16.74 15.61 5.22
CA ARG A 277 -15.86 16.40 6.11
C ARG A 277 -15.69 17.84 5.61
N GLY A 278 -16.48 18.26 4.60
CA GLY A 278 -16.45 19.59 4.04
C GLY A 278 -16.78 20.65 5.09
N ASP A 279 -16.30 21.87 4.84
CA ASP A 279 -16.54 23.03 5.70
C ASP A 279 -18.05 23.19 5.97
N ALA A 280 -18.40 23.24 7.23
CA ALA A 280 -19.78 23.45 7.72
C ALA A 280 -20.48 24.72 7.16
N LEU A 281 -19.75 25.54 6.40
CA LEU A 281 -20.23 26.77 5.73
C LEU A 281 -20.82 26.50 4.34
N ALA A 282 -20.55 25.35 3.72
CA ALA A 282 -21.05 25.03 2.37
C ALA A 282 -22.49 24.46 2.35
N GLY A 283 -23.06 24.10 3.48
CA GLY A 283 -24.50 23.85 3.68
C GLY A 283 -25.17 22.71 2.91
N GLU A 284 -24.52 22.14 1.91
CA GLU A 284 -25.10 21.15 0.98
C GLU A 284 -24.11 20.04 0.63
N THR A 285 -23.60 19.34 1.63
CA THR A 285 -22.62 18.28 1.40
C THR A 285 -23.25 16.91 1.45
N THR A 286 -22.87 16.07 0.48
CA THR A 286 -23.33 14.68 0.36
C THR A 286 -22.26 13.76 0.93
N GLY A 287 -22.68 12.73 1.69
CA GLY A 287 -21.77 11.68 2.16
C GLY A 287 -21.10 10.95 0.99
N GLY A 288 -19.97 10.30 1.27
CA GLY A 288 -19.16 9.60 0.29
C GLY A 288 -19.69 8.22 -0.07
N GLN A 289 -18.79 7.34 -0.50
CA GLN A 289 -19.13 6.00 -0.96
C GLN A 289 -18.30 4.95 -0.23
N ILE A 290 -18.93 3.85 0.19
CA ILE A 290 -18.28 2.67 0.75
C ILE A 290 -18.72 1.46 -0.06
N ASP A 291 -17.77 0.79 -0.72
CA ASP A 291 -18.00 -0.43 -1.46
C ASP A 291 -17.19 -1.57 -0.83
N VAL A 292 -17.86 -2.66 -0.45
CA VAL A 292 -17.23 -3.86 0.11
C VAL A 292 -17.60 -5.06 -0.75
N THR A 293 -16.60 -5.65 -1.41
CA THR A 293 -16.77 -6.78 -2.32
C THR A 293 -15.90 -7.98 -1.93
N GLY A 294 -16.39 -9.16 -2.16
CA GLY A 294 -15.75 -10.44 -1.85
C GLY A 294 -16.75 -11.58 -1.81
N THR A 295 -16.29 -12.81 -1.77
CA THR A 295 -17.16 -14.00 -1.70
C THR A 295 -17.82 -14.18 -0.35
N LEU A 296 -17.11 -13.93 0.74
CA LEU A 296 -17.60 -13.96 2.10
C LEU A 296 -17.25 -12.64 2.78
N ILE A 297 -18.24 -11.99 3.37
CA ILE A 297 -18.05 -10.72 4.08
C ILE A 297 -18.59 -10.89 5.50
N ALA A 298 -17.75 -10.63 6.49
CA ALA A 298 -18.12 -10.65 7.91
C ALA A 298 -17.89 -9.26 8.51
N LEU A 299 -18.93 -8.71 9.12
CA LEU A 299 -18.91 -7.50 9.91
C LEU A 299 -19.01 -7.89 11.38
N THR A 300 -18.05 -7.44 12.19
CA THR A 300 -17.97 -7.75 13.63
C THR A 300 -17.57 -6.50 14.38
N ASP A 301 -18.45 -5.93 15.18
CA ASP A 301 -18.25 -4.64 15.84
C ASP A 301 -17.82 -3.54 14.83
N ALA A 302 -18.44 -3.52 13.66
CA ALA A 302 -18.11 -2.63 12.56
C ALA A 302 -19.10 -1.47 12.46
N THR A 303 -18.57 -0.26 12.24
CA THR A 303 -19.38 0.93 11.96
C THR A 303 -19.03 1.46 10.57
N LEU A 304 -20.00 1.52 9.67
CA LEU A 304 -19.86 2.11 8.34
C LEU A 304 -20.74 3.36 8.28
N ASP A 305 -20.10 4.50 8.05
CA ASP A 305 -20.78 5.80 8.01
C ASP A 305 -20.48 6.55 6.72
N ALA A 306 -21.49 6.77 5.91
CA ALA A 306 -21.46 7.59 4.71
C ALA A 306 -22.46 8.76 4.81
N SER A 307 -22.67 9.31 6.00
CA SER A 307 -23.59 10.43 6.20
C SER A 307 -23.04 11.73 5.65
N GLY A 308 -23.94 12.61 5.24
CA GLY A 308 -23.65 13.98 4.80
C GLY A 308 -24.68 14.95 5.30
N ALA A 309 -24.35 16.23 5.37
CA ALA A 309 -25.23 17.26 5.94
C ALA A 309 -26.50 17.48 5.10
N ALA A 310 -26.41 17.42 3.77
CA ALA A 310 -27.55 17.61 2.86
C ALA A 310 -28.16 16.28 2.44
N ALA A 311 -27.33 15.27 2.14
CA ALA A 311 -27.79 13.93 1.76
C ALA A 311 -26.77 12.88 2.21
N GLY A 312 -27.28 11.68 2.53
CA GLY A 312 -26.40 10.52 2.75
C GLY A 312 -25.70 10.10 1.47
N GLY A 313 -24.54 9.46 1.62
CA GLY A 313 -23.82 8.80 0.54
C GLY A 313 -24.34 7.39 0.26
N THR A 314 -23.46 6.53 -0.23
CA THR A 314 -23.79 5.17 -0.62
C THR A 314 -22.93 4.16 0.15
N VAL A 315 -23.58 3.11 0.69
CA VAL A 315 -22.90 1.96 1.26
C VAL A 315 -23.38 0.70 0.55
N GLN A 316 -22.46 -0.04 -0.08
CA GLN A 316 -22.74 -1.28 -0.80
C GLN A 316 -21.88 -2.41 -0.24
N ILE A 317 -22.52 -3.47 0.22
CA ILE A 317 -21.85 -4.62 0.82
C ILE A 317 -22.28 -5.88 0.10
N GLY A 318 -21.31 -6.55 -0.55
CA GLY A 318 -21.54 -7.81 -1.25
C GLY A 318 -22.35 -7.68 -2.55
N GLY A 319 -22.28 -6.54 -3.21
CA GLY A 319 -22.89 -6.28 -4.51
C GLY A 319 -23.85 -5.10 -4.52
N GLU A 320 -24.34 -4.77 -5.70
CA GLU A 320 -25.29 -3.67 -5.91
C GLU A 320 -26.75 -4.05 -5.64
N GLN A 321 -27.63 -3.04 -5.61
CA GLN A 321 -29.04 -3.19 -5.32
C GLN A 321 -29.71 -4.26 -6.19
N GLN A 322 -30.38 -5.20 -5.56
CA GLN A 322 -31.05 -6.35 -6.20
C GLN A 322 -30.09 -7.26 -7.02
N GLY A 323 -28.79 -7.16 -6.77
CA GLY A 323 -27.78 -7.90 -7.51
C GLY A 323 -27.74 -7.55 -9.01
N ARG A 324 -28.11 -6.34 -9.38
CA ARG A 324 -28.00 -5.80 -10.74
C ARG A 324 -26.84 -4.81 -10.74
N GLY A 325 -25.90 -4.93 -11.62
CA GLY A 325 -24.75 -4.05 -11.72
C GLY A 325 -23.45 -4.81 -11.85
N GLU A 326 -22.33 -4.08 -11.82
CA GLU A 326 -20.99 -4.61 -12.10
C GLU A 326 -20.25 -5.09 -10.85
N LEU A 327 -20.70 -4.69 -9.64
CA LEU A 327 -20.03 -5.12 -8.41
C LEU A 327 -20.22 -6.62 -8.18
N GLN A 328 -19.14 -7.27 -7.79
CA GLN A 328 -19.14 -8.70 -7.46
C GLN A 328 -20.14 -8.99 -6.32
N ARG A 329 -20.89 -10.08 -6.49
CA ARG A 329 -21.88 -10.54 -5.49
C ARG A 329 -21.22 -11.46 -4.48
N ALA A 330 -21.41 -11.16 -3.19
CA ALA A 330 -21.05 -12.07 -2.13
C ALA A 330 -21.96 -13.32 -2.13
N ARG A 331 -21.39 -14.45 -1.75
CA ARG A 331 -22.15 -15.68 -1.44
C ARG A 331 -22.79 -15.61 -0.06
N ALA A 332 -22.10 -14.94 0.86
CA ALA A 332 -22.63 -14.70 2.20
C ALA A 332 -22.12 -13.36 2.77
N VAL A 333 -23.02 -12.67 3.45
CA VAL A 333 -22.72 -11.52 4.29
C VAL A 333 -23.22 -11.86 5.69
N VAL A 334 -22.35 -11.80 6.68
CA VAL A 334 -22.65 -12.04 8.09
C VAL A 334 -22.45 -10.73 8.83
N VAL A 335 -23.45 -10.30 9.56
CA VAL A 335 -23.41 -9.08 10.38
C VAL A 335 -23.73 -9.51 11.80
N ASP A 336 -22.86 -9.20 12.74
CA ASP A 336 -23.12 -9.50 14.15
C ASP A 336 -23.97 -8.41 14.83
N GLU A 337 -24.37 -8.66 16.08
CA GLU A 337 -25.25 -7.76 16.83
C GLU A 337 -24.55 -6.43 17.21
N GLY A 338 -23.21 -6.33 17.09
CA GLY A 338 -22.42 -5.14 17.39
C GLY A 338 -22.17 -4.21 16.20
N SER A 339 -22.58 -4.62 14.99
CA SER A 339 -22.30 -3.91 13.74
C SER A 339 -23.49 -3.10 13.25
#